data_a068526fce3806bdec3a82b367db04a7
#
_entry.id   a068526fce3806bdec3a82b367db04a7
#
_cell.length_a   1.000
_cell.length_b   1.000
_cell.length_c   1.000
_cell.angle_alpha   90.00
_cell.angle_beta   90.00
_cell.angle_gamma   90.00
#
_symmetry.space_group_name_H-M   'P 1'
#
loop_
_entity.id
_entity.type
_entity.pdbx_description
1 polymer ?
#
loop_
_entity_poly.entity_id
_entity_poly.type
_entity_poly.pdbx_seq_one_letter_code
_entity_poly.pdbx_strand_id
1 'polypeptide(L)'
;MNNLRPCVFALSLYTAISTTSGAFGQTNELPRHAVIGLQVAPANLDKPEDPVTNPATIKVVAAGGAGEAAGLQAGDVLVALDDMPVTTAGDFAHRISRHLAGDSVTIRILRQRAPMSITVMLKPRPYETSSDAEIVYTSVSLNGAYRRVIITRPKTSGRHPGVLLIGGLGCYSLDGELTRPAGYGPIVSALVKNAFVTMRVEKTGEGDSNGPACTDPKATAELEARGYVAGLRLLKTYDFVDPTHVFIFAHSLGPLVASLVVTQEPVHGLVAAETIGRSWYEYSLENVRRQSALIGEPFDQVDAEVRAHAICASHFFLQHEPADDVSKLGEQCADMIRSYAGMPSLYMQQIGDLSLAKQWKSADIPVLVIYGTSDPATSADESRYLVEIINSFHPGRASYVELPGMGHDFARYDSQLEFLTRRKEPNKPHPYDDEVVAVVLKWLNEHF
;
A
#
# COMPACT_ATOMS: atom_id res chain seq x y z
N MET A 1 -31.22 77.00 37.96
CA MET A 1 -29.92 76.28 37.81
C MET A 1 -30.23 74.78 37.88
N ASN A 2 -30.18 74.15 36.81
CA ASN A 2 -29.84 72.75 36.58
C ASN A 2 -30.51 72.25 35.31
N ASN A 3 -29.67 72.04 34.31
CA ASN A 3 -30.01 71.54 32.99
C ASN A 3 -30.32 70.05 33.06
N LEU A 4 -31.53 69.67 32.61
CA LEU A 4 -31.89 68.28 32.28
C LEU A 4 -31.84 68.16 30.75
N ARG A 5 -30.96 67.28 30.25
CA ARG A 5 -30.94 66.79 28.85
C ARG A 5 -31.75 65.55 28.73
N PRO A 6 -32.52 65.34 27.66
CA PRO A 6 -33.32 64.13 27.44
C PRO A 6 -32.45 62.99 26.86
N CYS A 7 -32.62 61.78 27.44
CA CYS A 7 -32.12 60.54 26.88
C CYS A 7 -32.98 60.11 25.67
N VAL A 8 -32.32 59.99 24.52
CA VAL A 8 -32.92 59.32 23.32
C VAL A 8 -32.65 57.83 23.44
N PHE A 9 -33.72 57.03 23.52
CA PHE A 9 -33.65 55.56 23.41
C PHE A 9 -33.61 55.22 21.93
N ALA A 10 -32.48 54.69 21.45
CA ALA A 10 -32.37 54.04 20.16
C ALA A 10 -32.76 52.54 20.29
N LEU A 11 -33.86 52.17 19.67
CA LEU A 11 -34.29 50.80 19.55
C LEU A 11 -33.47 50.11 18.45
N SER A 12 -32.51 49.25 18.82
CA SER A 12 -31.78 48.45 17.88
C SER A 12 -32.56 47.14 17.61
N LEU A 13 -33.13 47.04 16.40
CA LEU A 13 -33.66 45.77 15.88
C LEU A 13 -32.48 44.81 15.65
N TYR A 14 -32.37 43.77 16.44
CA TYR A 14 -31.53 42.59 16.14
C TYR A 14 -32.29 41.67 15.21
N THR A 15 -31.97 41.70 13.92
CA THR A 15 -32.33 40.62 13.00
C THR A 15 -31.43 39.43 13.29
N ALA A 16 -31.98 38.36 13.88
CA ALA A 16 -31.32 37.10 14.01
C ALA A 16 -31.17 36.44 12.64
N ILE A 17 -29.99 36.53 12.06
CA ILE A 17 -29.59 35.72 10.92
C ILE A 17 -29.27 34.32 11.46
N SER A 18 -30.20 33.38 11.26
CA SER A 18 -29.97 31.96 11.49
C SER A 18 -28.98 31.47 10.43
N THR A 19 -27.71 31.46 10.77
CA THR A 19 -26.71 30.72 10.00
C THR A 19 -26.87 29.24 10.33
N THR A 20 -27.51 28.50 9.43
CA THR A 20 -27.40 27.04 9.39
C THR A 20 -25.94 26.71 9.05
N SER A 21 -25.18 26.44 10.08
CA SER A 21 -23.83 25.88 9.94
C SER A 21 -23.99 24.45 9.45
N GLY A 22 -24.02 24.25 8.14
CA GLY A 22 -23.65 22.98 7.56
C GLY A 22 -22.19 22.72 7.91
N ALA A 23 -21.96 21.77 8.79
CA ALA A 23 -20.61 21.27 9.07
C ALA A 23 -20.09 20.53 7.83
N PHE A 24 -19.68 21.28 6.80
CA PHE A 24 -18.76 20.77 5.81
C PHE A 24 -17.40 20.71 6.50
N GLY A 25 -16.95 19.48 6.76
CA GLY A 25 -15.60 19.26 7.25
C GLY A 25 -14.63 20.02 6.36
N GLN A 26 -13.66 20.72 6.96
CA GLN A 26 -12.57 21.33 6.23
C GLN A 26 -11.92 20.24 5.39
N THR A 27 -12.07 20.29 4.09
CA THR A 27 -11.28 19.48 3.15
C THR A 27 -9.84 20.01 3.26
N ASN A 28 -9.02 19.32 4.05
CA ASN A 28 -7.59 19.57 4.04
C ASN A 28 -7.06 19.05 2.70
N GLU A 29 -7.15 19.88 1.68
CA GLU A 29 -6.62 19.56 0.36
C GLU A 29 -5.10 19.56 0.43
N LEU A 30 -4.53 18.36 0.38
CA LEU A 30 -3.10 18.20 0.17
C LEU A 30 -2.78 18.57 -1.29
N PRO A 31 -1.64 19.25 -1.54
CA PRO A 31 -1.21 19.49 -2.92
C PRO A 31 -0.99 18.16 -3.64
N ARG A 32 -1.31 18.11 -4.93
CA ARG A 32 -1.05 16.94 -5.75
C ARG A 32 0.45 16.81 -6.02
N HIS A 33 0.99 15.64 -5.72
CA HIS A 33 2.34 15.29 -6.14
C HIS A 33 2.43 15.14 -7.66
N ALA A 34 3.63 15.31 -8.16
CA ALA A 34 3.89 15.33 -9.58
C ALA A 34 3.97 13.92 -10.18
N VAL A 35 3.70 13.85 -11.49
CA VAL A 35 4.04 12.72 -12.34
C VAL A 35 4.74 13.20 -13.60
N ILE A 36 5.68 12.40 -14.08
CA ILE A 36 6.41 12.67 -15.31
C ILE A 36 5.84 11.90 -16.52
N GLY A 37 5.12 10.83 -16.27
CA GLY A 37 4.55 10.00 -17.33
C GLY A 37 5.59 9.13 -18.05
N LEU A 38 6.53 8.55 -17.30
CA LEU A 38 7.57 7.65 -17.84
C LEU A 38 7.47 6.29 -17.16
N GLN A 39 7.65 5.23 -17.93
CA GLN A 39 8.01 3.92 -17.40
C GLN A 39 9.51 3.76 -17.55
N VAL A 40 10.20 3.59 -16.42
CA VAL A 40 11.65 3.44 -16.35
C VAL A 40 11.97 2.05 -15.80
N ALA A 41 12.94 1.40 -16.39
CA ALA A 41 13.44 0.10 -15.94
C ALA A 41 14.94 -0.01 -16.26
N PRO A 42 15.67 -0.99 -15.66
CA PRO A 42 17.04 -1.30 -16.09
C PRO A 42 17.08 -1.61 -17.58
N ALA A 43 18.22 -1.37 -18.22
CA ALA A 43 18.41 -1.67 -19.63
C ALA A 43 18.18 -3.17 -19.91
N ASN A 44 18.65 -4.04 -19.03
CA ASN A 44 18.43 -5.47 -19.04
C ASN A 44 17.76 -5.92 -17.73
N LEU A 45 16.56 -6.47 -17.81
CA LEU A 45 15.76 -6.92 -16.66
C LEU A 45 16.33 -8.14 -15.93
N ASP A 46 17.15 -8.95 -16.64
CA ASP A 46 17.77 -10.16 -16.07
C ASP A 46 19.04 -9.87 -15.28
N LYS A 47 19.43 -8.61 -15.18
CA LYS A 47 20.63 -8.18 -14.45
C LYS A 47 20.26 -7.18 -13.36
N PRO A 48 21.03 -7.14 -12.24
CA PRO A 48 20.88 -6.07 -11.25
C PRO A 48 21.06 -4.69 -11.88
N GLU A 49 20.37 -3.69 -11.36
CA GLU A 49 20.57 -2.31 -11.76
C GLU A 49 21.98 -1.84 -11.35
N ASP A 50 22.69 -1.30 -12.33
CA ASP A 50 24.00 -0.69 -12.18
C ASP A 50 24.05 0.51 -13.14
N PRO A 51 24.34 1.72 -12.66
CA PRO A 51 24.36 2.91 -13.52
C PRO A 51 25.31 2.84 -14.71
N VAL A 52 26.34 2.01 -14.63
CA VAL A 52 27.36 1.87 -15.68
C VAL A 52 27.02 0.71 -16.63
N THR A 53 26.74 -0.48 -16.10
CA THR A 53 26.57 -1.69 -16.90
C THR A 53 25.11 -2.00 -17.23
N ASN A 54 24.18 -1.56 -16.39
CA ASN A 54 22.74 -1.76 -16.56
C ASN A 54 21.92 -0.52 -16.14
N PRO A 55 22.09 0.61 -16.83
CA PRO A 55 21.52 1.89 -16.40
C PRO A 55 20.00 1.94 -16.51
N ALA A 56 19.38 2.80 -15.70
CA ALA A 56 17.98 3.14 -15.78
C ALA A 56 17.63 3.73 -17.16
N THR A 57 16.69 3.10 -17.87
CA THR A 57 16.34 3.45 -19.25
C THR A 57 14.85 3.69 -19.36
N ILE A 58 14.43 4.70 -20.11
CA ILE A 58 13.04 4.97 -20.42
C ILE A 58 12.52 3.86 -21.36
N LYS A 59 11.51 3.11 -20.92
CA LYS A 59 10.85 2.06 -21.71
C LYS A 59 9.61 2.58 -22.42
N VAL A 60 8.82 3.42 -21.72
CA VAL A 60 7.60 3.99 -22.26
C VAL A 60 7.52 5.46 -21.87
N VAL A 61 7.06 6.29 -22.80
CA VAL A 61 6.65 7.67 -22.58
C VAL A 61 5.14 7.75 -22.76
N ALA A 62 4.43 8.12 -21.70
CA ALA A 62 2.98 8.20 -21.72
C ALA A 62 2.49 9.38 -22.56
N ALA A 63 1.54 9.14 -23.44
CA ALA A 63 0.90 10.18 -24.25
C ALA A 63 0.24 11.23 -23.34
N GLY A 64 0.43 12.52 -23.68
CA GLY A 64 -0.03 13.65 -22.87
C GLY A 64 0.77 13.88 -21.57
N GLY A 65 1.78 13.03 -21.28
CA GLY A 65 2.64 13.14 -20.10
C GLY A 65 3.57 14.36 -20.13
N ALA A 66 4.19 14.67 -18.98
CA ALA A 66 5.18 15.75 -18.87
C ALA A 66 6.46 15.38 -19.65
N GLY A 67 6.87 14.12 -19.61
CA GLY A 67 8.05 13.61 -20.34
C GLY A 67 7.89 13.73 -21.85
N GLU A 68 6.70 13.39 -22.39
CA GLU A 68 6.40 13.58 -23.81
C GLU A 68 6.46 15.06 -24.21
N ALA A 69 5.78 15.91 -23.44
CA ALA A 69 5.76 17.36 -23.71
C ALA A 69 7.17 17.97 -23.70
N ALA A 70 8.10 17.42 -22.92
CA ALA A 70 9.50 17.84 -22.85
C ALA A 70 10.38 17.16 -23.93
N GLY A 71 9.85 16.21 -24.70
CA GLY A 71 10.59 15.53 -25.76
C GLY A 71 11.47 14.38 -25.31
N LEU A 72 11.21 13.79 -24.13
CA LEU A 72 11.81 12.52 -23.70
C LEU A 72 11.31 11.38 -24.59
N GLN A 73 12.13 10.37 -24.82
CA GLN A 73 11.86 9.27 -25.75
C GLN A 73 12.18 7.92 -25.11
N ALA A 74 11.50 6.86 -25.56
CA ALA A 74 11.88 5.51 -25.23
C ALA A 74 13.31 5.23 -25.76
N GLY A 75 14.11 4.55 -24.93
CA GLY A 75 15.52 4.31 -25.20
C GLY A 75 16.48 5.36 -24.62
N ASP A 76 15.99 6.50 -24.12
CA ASP A 76 16.83 7.45 -23.39
C ASP A 76 17.36 6.80 -22.10
N VAL A 77 18.67 6.91 -21.87
CA VAL A 77 19.31 6.46 -20.64
C VAL A 77 19.38 7.61 -19.66
N LEU A 78 18.82 7.43 -18.46
CA LEU A 78 18.83 8.43 -17.41
C LEU A 78 20.21 8.51 -16.75
N VAL A 79 20.76 9.71 -16.67
CA VAL A 79 22.10 9.97 -16.07
C VAL A 79 21.97 10.70 -14.75
N ALA A 80 21.16 11.75 -14.72
CA ALA A 80 20.93 12.52 -13.50
C ALA A 80 19.56 13.18 -13.53
N LEU A 81 19.01 13.40 -12.34
CA LEU A 81 17.86 14.24 -12.07
C LEU A 81 18.35 15.45 -11.27
N ASP A 82 18.16 16.63 -11.83
CA ASP A 82 18.83 17.86 -11.42
C ASP A 82 20.36 17.63 -11.39
N ASP A 83 21.04 17.95 -10.32
CA ASP A 83 22.50 17.73 -10.24
C ASP A 83 22.89 16.37 -9.62
N MET A 84 21.91 15.52 -9.29
CA MET A 84 22.17 14.24 -8.63
C MET A 84 22.12 13.07 -9.62
N PRO A 85 23.16 12.20 -9.64
CA PRO A 85 23.15 11.00 -10.47
C PRO A 85 21.93 10.12 -10.21
N VAL A 86 21.35 9.54 -11.26
CA VAL A 86 20.34 8.48 -11.18
C VAL A 86 21.06 7.15 -11.03
N THR A 87 20.84 6.46 -9.93
CA THR A 87 21.47 5.16 -9.64
C THR A 87 20.63 3.99 -10.11
N THR A 88 19.31 4.08 -9.93
CA THR A 88 18.34 3.04 -10.33
C THR A 88 17.05 3.65 -10.87
N ALA A 89 16.24 2.84 -11.53
CA ALA A 89 14.88 3.23 -11.93
C ALA A 89 14.00 3.59 -10.72
N GLY A 90 14.15 2.85 -9.63
CA GLY A 90 13.46 3.12 -8.36
C GLY A 90 13.88 4.46 -7.73
N ASP A 91 15.19 4.76 -7.70
CA ASP A 91 15.71 6.05 -7.23
C ASP A 91 15.12 7.23 -8.03
N PHE A 92 15.11 7.12 -9.35
CA PHE A 92 14.49 8.13 -10.21
C PHE A 92 13.00 8.33 -9.90
N ALA A 93 12.23 7.24 -9.85
CA ALA A 93 10.80 7.29 -9.58
C ALA A 93 10.51 7.89 -8.20
N HIS A 94 11.25 7.47 -7.18
CA HIS A 94 11.12 8.00 -5.82
C HIS A 94 11.41 9.50 -5.75
N ARG A 95 12.45 9.99 -6.42
CA ARG A 95 12.76 11.43 -6.41
C ARG A 95 11.72 12.24 -7.15
N ILE A 96 11.23 11.78 -8.31
CA ILE A 96 10.13 12.43 -9.04
C ILE A 96 8.87 12.51 -8.18
N SER A 97 8.53 11.45 -7.45
CA SER A 97 7.30 11.41 -6.64
C SER A 97 7.29 12.41 -5.47
N ARG A 98 8.43 12.99 -5.13
CA ARG A 98 8.53 14.02 -4.07
C ARG A 98 8.33 15.44 -4.55
N HIS A 99 8.31 15.66 -5.86
CA HIS A 99 8.00 16.96 -6.44
C HIS A 99 6.49 17.22 -6.45
N LEU A 100 6.14 18.49 -6.45
CA LEU A 100 4.77 18.95 -6.61
C LEU A 100 4.45 19.24 -8.09
N ALA A 101 3.18 19.23 -8.39
CA ALA A 101 2.70 19.66 -9.70
C ALA A 101 3.15 21.10 -9.99
N GLY A 102 3.71 21.34 -11.17
CA GLY A 102 4.25 22.64 -11.58
C GLY A 102 5.74 22.83 -11.29
N ASP A 103 6.37 21.93 -10.52
CA ASP A 103 7.83 21.97 -10.38
C ASP A 103 8.51 21.70 -11.71
N SER A 104 9.66 22.34 -11.91
CA SER A 104 10.54 22.10 -13.06
C SER A 104 11.76 21.34 -12.60
N VAL A 105 12.06 20.24 -13.29
CA VAL A 105 13.26 19.42 -13.03
C VAL A 105 14.10 19.35 -14.28
N THR A 106 15.41 19.22 -14.12
CA THR A 106 16.36 19.03 -15.23
C THR A 106 16.81 17.56 -15.26
N ILE A 107 16.52 16.87 -16.38
CA ILE A 107 16.91 15.47 -16.57
C ILE A 107 18.07 15.44 -17.54
N ARG A 108 19.22 14.89 -17.10
CA ARG A 108 20.34 14.58 -18.00
C ARG A 108 20.20 13.15 -18.49
N ILE A 109 20.29 13.00 -19.81
CA ILE A 109 20.12 11.71 -20.50
C ILE A 109 21.26 11.45 -21.46
N LEU A 110 21.42 10.17 -21.85
CA LEU A 110 22.13 9.80 -23.06
C LEU A 110 21.13 9.33 -24.10
N ARG A 111 21.02 10.04 -25.22
CA ARG A 111 20.25 9.63 -26.39
C ARG A 111 21.21 9.24 -27.50
N GLN A 112 21.18 7.96 -27.92
CA GLN A 112 22.15 7.42 -28.91
C GLN A 112 23.60 7.73 -28.51
N ARG A 113 23.93 7.64 -27.22
CA ARG A 113 25.21 7.97 -26.58
C ARG A 113 25.60 9.46 -26.55
N ALA A 114 24.76 10.34 -27.10
CA ALA A 114 24.96 11.79 -27.00
C ALA A 114 24.34 12.34 -25.71
N PRO A 115 25.08 13.12 -24.90
CA PRO A 115 24.55 13.71 -23.68
C PRO A 115 23.59 14.85 -24.03
N MET A 116 22.44 14.86 -23.35
CA MET A 116 21.43 15.90 -23.46
C MET A 116 20.92 16.29 -22.08
N SER A 117 20.50 17.56 -21.96
CA SER A 117 19.85 18.09 -20.76
C SER A 117 18.46 18.59 -21.15
N ILE A 118 17.43 18.09 -20.50
CA ILE A 118 16.03 18.38 -20.84
C ILE A 118 15.35 18.88 -19.57
N THR A 119 14.77 20.09 -19.64
CA THR A 119 13.95 20.63 -18.55
C THR A 119 12.51 20.17 -18.74
N VAL A 120 11.95 19.59 -17.70
CA VAL A 120 10.59 19.05 -17.68
C VAL A 120 9.77 19.79 -16.64
N MET A 121 8.66 20.41 -17.05
CA MET A 121 7.64 20.91 -16.13
C MET A 121 6.71 19.77 -15.77
N LEU A 122 6.72 19.37 -14.49
CA LEU A 122 5.99 18.22 -14.01
C LEU A 122 4.48 18.49 -13.94
N LYS A 123 3.68 17.51 -14.33
CA LYS A 123 2.21 17.58 -14.30
C LYS A 123 1.66 16.99 -12.99
N PRO A 124 0.46 17.43 -12.54
CA PRO A 124 -0.19 16.81 -11.40
C PRO A 124 -0.54 15.35 -11.70
N ARG A 125 -0.45 14.49 -10.68
CA ARG A 125 -1.05 13.17 -10.75
C ARG A 125 -2.55 13.33 -11.02
N PRO A 126 -3.13 12.64 -12.02
CA PRO A 126 -4.56 12.73 -12.28
C PRO A 126 -5.37 12.29 -11.05
N TYR A 127 -6.51 12.91 -10.81
CA TYR A 127 -7.50 12.37 -9.90
C TYR A 127 -8.20 11.17 -10.53
N GLU A 128 -8.55 10.18 -9.72
CA GLU A 128 -9.44 9.11 -10.19
C GLU A 128 -10.80 9.69 -10.58
N THR A 129 -11.38 9.10 -11.60
CA THR A 129 -12.74 9.45 -12.06
C THR A 129 -13.55 8.19 -12.27
N SER A 130 -14.86 8.27 -12.06
CA SER A 130 -15.79 7.15 -12.29
C SER A 130 -17.14 7.69 -12.74
N SER A 131 -17.78 6.99 -13.70
CA SER A 131 -19.18 7.22 -14.06
C SER A 131 -20.14 6.80 -12.95
N ASP A 132 -19.76 5.76 -12.18
CA ASP A 132 -20.66 5.03 -11.29
C ASP A 132 -20.43 5.36 -9.80
N ALA A 133 -19.34 6.04 -9.49
CA ALA A 133 -18.94 6.39 -8.13
C ALA A 133 -18.60 7.87 -7.98
N GLU A 134 -18.68 8.35 -6.74
CA GLU A 134 -18.11 9.63 -6.32
C GLU A 134 -16.81 9.39 -5.57
N ILE A 135 -15.79 10.17 -5.87
CA ILE A 135 -14.46 10.02 -5.27
C ILE A 135 -14.13 11.26 -4.47
N VAL A 136 -13.84 11.06 -3.19
CA VAL A 136 -13.50 12.12 -2.24
C VAL A 136 -12.02 12.00 -1.88
N TYR A 137 -11.24 13.03 -2.20
CA TYR A 137 -9.87 13.19 -1.75
C TYR A 137 -9.85 14.05 -0.50
N THR A 138 -9.32 13.51 0.60
CA THR A 138 -9.22 14.19 1.88
C THR A 138 -7.91 13.78 2.58
N SER A 139 -7.74 14.10 3.84
CA SER A 139 -6.56 13.69 4.60
C SER A 139 -6.87 13.47 6.08
N VAL A 140 -6.02 12.70 6.74
CA VAL A 140 -5.98 12.59 8.20
C VAL A 140 -4.66 13.15 8.72
N SER A 141 -4.73 13.87 9.84
CA SER A 141 -3.55 14.40 10.51
C SER A 141 -3.01 13.36 11.50
N LEU A 142 -1.69 13.16 11.48
CA LEU A 142 -0.99 12.27 12.39
C LEU A 142 0.37 12.87 12.77
N ASN A 143 0.56 13.23 14.03
CA ASN A 143 1.83 13.80 14.55
C ASN A 143 2.32 15.04 13.76
N GLY A 144 1.42 15.92 13.31
CA GLY A 144 1.75 17.11 12.53
C GLY A 144 2.01 16.87 11.04
N ALA A 145 1.92 15.63 10.58
CA ALA A 145 1.92 15.28 9.16
C ALA A 145 0.51 14.89 8.69
N TYR A 146 0.29 14.91 7.39
CA TYR A 146 -0.99 14.53 6.79
C TYR A 146 -0.81 13.34 5.87
N ARG A 147 -1.75 12.39 5.95
CA ARG A 147 -1.84 11.27 5.02
C ARG A 147 -3.03 11.47 4.10
N ARG A 148 -2.81 11.28 2.82
CA ARG A 148 -3.88 11.28 1.83
C ARG A 148 -4.86 10.15 2.12
N VAL A 149 -6.14 10.47 2.09
CA VAL A 149 -7.24 9.52 2.16
C VAL A 149 -8.06 9.64 0.88
N ILE A 150 -8.36 8.51 0.27
CA ILE A 150 -9.16 8.41 -0.94
C ILE A 150 -10.37 7.57 -0.61
N ILE A 151 -11.55 8.18 -0.66
CA ILE A 151 -12.83 7.51 -0.42
C ILE A 151 -13.54 7.39 -1.75
N THR A 152 -13.99 6.18 -2.08
CA THR A 152 -14.82 5.95 -3.25
C THR A 152 -16.18 5.47 -2.77
N ARG A 153 -17.24 6.20 -3.09
CA ARG A 153 -18.60 5.88 -2.66
C ARG A 153 -19.54 5.66 -3.84
N PRO A 154 -20.54 4.78 -3.70
CA PRO A 154 -21.60 4.66 -4.68
C PRO A 154 -22.41 5.96 -4.77
N LYS A 155 -23.01 6.24 -5.93
CA LYS A 155 -23.89 7.41 -6.14
C LYS A 155 -25.29 7.23 -5.56
N THR A 156 -25.61 6.02 -5.08
CA THR A 156 -26.89 5.74 -4.43
C THR A 156 -26.99 6.47 -3.10
N SER A 157 -28.21 6.92 -2.76
CA SER A 157 -28.49 7.58 -1.50
C SER A 157 -28.54 6.58 -0.34
N GLY A 158 -28.36 7.08 0.88
CA GLY A 158 -28.40 6.29 2.10
C GLY A 158 -27.03 6.01 2.69
N ARG A 159 -27.03 5.25 3.78
CA ARG A 159 -25.78 4.77 4.41
C ARG A 159 -25.37 3.43 3.82
N HIS A 160 -24.09 3.28 3.65
CA HIS A 160 -23.46 2.10 3.05
C HIS A 160 -22.42 1.51 4.01
N PRO A 161 -22.21 0.19 4.00
CA PRO A 161 -21.08 -0.39 4.72
C PRO A 161 -19.75 0.15 4.15
N GLY A 162 -18.75 0.29 5.04
CA GLY A 162 -17.42 0.79 4.68
C GLY A 162 -16.38 -0.32 4.63
N VAL A 163 -15.41 -0.23 3.73
CA VAL A 163 -14.25 -1.13 3.68
C VAL A 163 -12.97 -0.31 3.59
N LEU A 164 -12.12 -0.41 4.61
CA LEU A 164 -10.75 0.10 4.56
C LEU A 164 -9.86 -0.93 3.89
N LEU A 165 -9.09 -0.51 2.89
CA LEU A 165 -8.08 -1.34 2.23
C LEU A 165 -6.71 -1.10 2.87
N ILE A 166 -6.05 -2.19 3.31
CA ILE A 166 -4.68 -2.20 3.83
C ILE A 166 -3.83 -3.07 2.90
N GLY A 167 -2.88 -2.44 2.22
CA GLY A 167 -1.99 -3.12 1.28
C GLY A 167 -0.84 -3.88 1.96
N GLY A 168 -0.06 -4.57 1.14
CA GLY A 168 1.10 -5.37 1.57
C GLY A 168 2.37 -4.57 1.84
N LEU A 169 3.50 -5.30 1.84
CA LEU A 169 4.85 -4.77 2.03
C LEU A 169 5.25 -3.81 0.91
N GLY A 170 5.98 -2.74 1.28
CA GLY A 170 6.62 -1.81 0.35
C GLY A 170 6.03 -0.41 0.36
N CYS A 171 6.74 0.49 -0.30
CA CYS A 171 6.42 1.90 -0.46
C CYS A 171 5.76 2.13 -1.82
N TYR A 172 4.46 2.28 -1.85
CA TYR A 172 3.68 2.51 -3.05
C TYR A 172 2.37 3.24 -2.73
N SER A 173 1.89 3.98 -3.70
CA SER A 173 0.63 4.71 -3.61
C SER A 173 -0.57 3.83 -3.99
N LEU A 174 -1.66 3.97 -3.28
CA LEU A 174 -2.96 3.36 -3.57
C LEU A 174 -3.88 4.29 -4.39
N ASP A 175 -3.37 5.44 -4.83
CA ASP A 175 -4.07 6.36 -5.72
C ASP A 175 -4.03 5.82 -7.16
N GLY A 176 -5.17 5.74 -7.81
CA GLY A 176 -5.33 5.14 -9.14
C GLY A 176 -5.84 3.69 -9.12
N GLU A 177 -6.04 3.09 -7.95
CA GLU A 177 -6.50 1.70 -7.86
C GLU A 177 -7.89 1.48 -8.46
N LEU A 178 -8.82 2.45 -8.36
CA LEU A 178 -10.17 2.26 -8.88
C LEU A 178 -10.23 1.86 -10.36
N THR A 179 -9.28 2.33 -11.15
CA THR A 179 -9.23 2.10 -12.61
C THR A 179 -8.18 1.08 -13.03
N ARG A 180 -7.41 0.54 -12.07
CA ARG A 180 -6.38 -0.46 -12.35
C ARG A 180 -7.01 -1.82 -12.63
N PRO A 181 -6.66 -2.52 -13.73
CA PRO A 181 -7.25 -3.80 -14.07
C PRO A 181 -6.65 -4.99 -13.30
N ALA A 182 -5.73 -4.76 -12.38
CA ALA A 182 -5.00 -5.77 -11.61
C ALA A 182 -4.80 -5.30 -10.16
N GLY A 183 -4.25 -6.15 -9.32
CA GLY A 183 -4.00 -5.84 -7.91
C GLY A 183 -5.31 -5.56 -7.16
N TYR A 184 -5.38 -4.43 -6.48
CA TYR A 184 -6.57 -4.08 -5.67
C TYR A 184 -7.72 -3.47 -6.49
N GLY A 185 -7.46 -3.06 -7.73
CA GLY A 185 -8.43 -2.32 -8.56
C GLY A 185 -9.76 -3.04 -8.77
N PRO A 186 -9.77 -4.31 -9.21
CA PRO A 186 -11.00 -5.07 -9.38
C PRO A 186 -11.80 -5.21 -8.09
N ILE A 187 -11.15 -5.42 -6.94
CA ILE A 187 -11.79 -5.50 -5.62
C ILE A 187 -12.44 -4.16 -5.26
N VAL A 188 -11.69 -3.04 -5.35
CA VAL A 188 -12.21 -1.69 -5.07
C VAL A 188 -13.41 -1.38 -5.96
N SER A 189 -13.28 -1.64 -7.27
CA SER A 189 -14.35 -1.41 -8.24
C SER A 189 -15.60 -2.24 -7.95
N ALA A 190 -15.42 -3.53 -7.63
CA ALA A 190 -16.53 -4.43 -7.33
C ALA A 190 -17.24 -4.07 -6.02
N LEU A 191 -16.51 -3.71 -4.97
CA LEU A 191 -17.08 -3.25 -3.71
C LEU A 191 -18.00 -2.04 -3.93
N VAL A 192 -17.53 -1.02 -4.67
CA VAL A 192 -18.31 0.18 -4.93
C VAL A 192 -19.55 -0.12 -5.78
N LYS A 193 -19.43 -0.99 -6.80
CA LYS A 193 -20.59 -1.45 -7.61
C LYS A 193 -21.62 -2.22 -6.79
N ASN A 194 -21.19 -2.85 -5.69
CA ASN A 194 -22.07 -3.58 -4.77
C ASN A 194 -22.43 -2.75 -3.53
N ALA A 195 -22.46 -1.43 -3.68
CA ALA A 195 -22.90 -0.47 -2.69
C ALA A 195 -22.05 -0.40 -1.40
N PHE A 196 -20.78 -0.76 -1.43
CA PHE A 196 -19.82 -0.49 -0.36
C PHE A 196 -19.10 0.83 -0.60
N VAL A 197 -18.84 1.57 0.47
CA VAL A 197 -17.87 2.67 0.48
C VAL A 197 -16.49 2.08 0.69
N THR A 198 -15.51 2.41 -0.16
CA THR A 198 -14.12 2.01 0.06
C THR A 198 -13.28 3.17 0.51
N MET A 199 -12.31 2.91 1.39
CA MET A 199 -11.32 3.87 1.82
C MET A 199 -9.92 3.32 1.61
N ARG A 200 -9.04 4.14 1.10
CA ARG A 200 -7.59 3.91 0.99
C ARG A 200 -6.88 5.03 1.71
N VAL A 201 -5.98 4.68 2.62
CA VAL A 201 -5.12 5.64 3.34
C VAL A 201 -3.70 5.40 2.87
N GLU A 202 -3.08 6.43 2.31
CA GLU A 202 -1.71 6.35 1.85
C GLU A 202 -0.72 6.18 3.00
N LYS A 203 0.37 5.46 2.75
CA LYS A 203 1.48 5.38 3.67
C LYS A 203 2.16 6.74 3.83
N THR A 204 2.97 6.90 4.87
CA THR A 204 3.72 8.14 5.08
C THR A 204 4.65 8.41 3.90
N GLY A 205 4.66 9.64 3.41
CA GLY A 205 5.50 10.05 2.26
C GLY A 205 5.09 9.46 0.91
N GLU A 206 3.98 8.70 0.84
CA GLU A 206 3.49 8.12 -0.41
C GLU A 206 2.28 8.89 -0.95
N GLY A 207 2.07 8.79 -2.26
CA GLY A 207 1.01 9.54 -2.94
C GLY A 207 1.15 11.03 -2.68
N ASP A 208 0.09 11.67 -2.20
CA ASP A 208 0.12 13.08 -1.78
C ASP A 208 0.36 13.24 -0.27
N SER A 209 0.67 12.15 0.45
CA SER A 209 0.97 12.22 1.88
C SER A 209 2.28 12.96 2.13
N ASN A 210 2.34 13.74 3.19
CA ASN A 210 3.57 14.32 3.67
C ASN A 210 4.10 13.60 4.91
N GLY A 211 5.17 14.10 5.51
CA GLY A 211 5.86 13.47 6.63
C GLY A 211 7.12 12.73 6.18
N PRO A 212 7.67 11.83 7.00
CA PRO A 212 8.85 11.08 6.62
C PRO A 212 8.56 10.20 5.38
N ALA A 213 9.56 10.01 4.53
CA ALA A 213 9.46 9.06 3.43
C ALA A 213 9.13 7.66 3.99
N CYS A 214 8.43 6.83 3.23
CA CYS A 214 8.12 5.45 3.64
C CYS A 214 9.38 4.63 3.96
N THR A 215 10.52 4.98 3.36
CA THR A 215 11.83 4.37 3.61
C THR A 215 12.62 5.03 4.75
N ASP A 216 12.09 6.11 5.35
CA ASP A 216 12.76 6.81 6.47
C ASP A 216 12.68 5.94 7.76
N PRO A 217 13.73 5.86 8.56
CA PRO A 217 13.71 5.12 9.84
C PRO A 217 12.56 5.48 10.80
N LYS A 218 11.94 6.64 10.64
CA LYS A 218 10.76 7.05 11.41
C LYS A 218 9.44 6.48 10.87
N ALA A 219 9.43 5.88 9.69
CA ALA A 219 8.27 5.20 9.12
C ALA A 219 8.17 3.79 9.72
N THR A 220 7.48 3.65 10.83
CA THR A 220 7.35 2.42 11.60
C THR A 220 6.01 1.71 11.33
N ALA A 221 5.91 0.41 11.63
CA ALA A 221 4.67 -0.34 11.51
C ALA A 221 3.56 0.21 12.42
N GLU A 222 3.91 0.65 13.62
CA GLU A 222 2.97 1.33 14.51
C GLU A 222 2.49 2.68 13.95
N LEU A 223 3.39 3.45 13.31
CA LEU A 223 3.02 4.71 12.66
C LEU A 223 2.07 4.46 11.48
N GLU A 224 2.28 3.38 10.73
CA GLU A 224 1.40 2.96 9.65
C GLU A 224 0.02 2.57 10.20
N ALA A 225 -0.04 1.70 11.21
CA ALA A 225 -1.29 1.28 11.86
C ALA A 225 -2.10 2.49 12.41
N ARG A 226 -1.44 3.45 13.06
CA ARG A 226 -2.11 4.67 13.54
C ARG A 226 -2.72 5.51 12.40
N GLY A 227 -2.10 5.51 11.22
CA GLY A 227 -2.67 6.14 10.03
C GLY A 227 -3.99 5.49 9.62
N TYR A 228 -4.05 4.17 9.62
CA TYR A 228 -5.29 3.42 9.34
C TYR A 228 -6.35 3.61 10.42
N VAL A 229 -5.96 3.64 11.70
CA VAL A 229 -6.86 3.98 12.82
C VAL A 229 -7.50 5.36 12.62
N ALA A 230 -6.68 6.37 12.27
CA ALA A 230 -7.19 7.71 11.99
C ALA A 230 -8.13 7.71 10.77
N GLY A 231 -7.81 6.95 9.72
CA GLY A 231 -8.67 6.75 8.56
C GLY A 231 -10.01 6.12 8.92
N LEU A 232 -10.03 5.04 9.71
CA LEU A 232 -11.26 4.37 10.16
C LEU A 232 -12.15 5.33 10.97
N ARG A 233 -11.56 6.10 11.88
CA ARG A 233 -12.30 7.11 12.64
C ARG A 233 -12.91 8.16 11.73
N LEU A 234 -12.16 8.65 10.74
CA LEU A 234 -12.68 9.58 9.74
C LEU A 234 -13.81 8.93 8.92
N LEU A 235 -13.63 7.69 8.44
CA LEU A 235 -14.65 6.98 7.65
C LEU A 235 -15.99 6.92 8.37
N LYS A 236 -15.98 6.60 9.65
CA LYS A 236 -17.18 6.48 10.50
C LYS A 236 -17.90 7.81 10.75
N THR A 237 -17.29 8.95 10.43
CA THR A 237 -17.94 10.27 10.60
C THR A 237 -18.80 10.70 9.42
N TYR A 238 -18.66 10.04 8.27
CA TYR A 238 -19.44 10.39 7.08
C TYR A 238 -20.88 9.94 7.18
N ASP A 239 -21.81 10.80 6.80
CA ASP A 239 -23.26 10.55 6.85
C ASP A 239 -23.74 9.45 5.88
N PHE A 240 -22.95 9.19 4.83
CA PHE A 240 -23.17 8.13 3.86
C PHE A 240 -22.54 6.78 4.26
N VAL A 241 -21.89 6.68 5.42
CA VAL A 241 -21.30 5.43 5.94
C VAL A 241 -22.14 4.91 7.10
N ASP A 242 -22.40 3.60 7.12
CA ASP A 242 -22.88 2.92 8.30
C ASP A 242 -21.70 2.63 9.24
N PRO A 243 -21.56 3.36 10.35
CA PRO A 243 -20.40 3.21 11.22
C PRO A 243 -20.37 1.87 11.99
N THR A 244 -21.47 1.12 11.99
CA THR A 244 -21.58 -0.20 12.63
C THR A 244 -21.13 -1.33 11.70
N HIS A 245 -21.13 -1.09 10.38
CA HIS A 245 -20.73 -2.06 9.37
C HIS A 245 -19.49 -1.56 8.60
N VAL A 246 -18.37 -1.40 9.32
CA VAL A 246 -17.08 -1.04 8.73
C VAL A 246 -16.14 -2.24 8.82
N PHE A 247 -15.61 -2.64 7.68
CA PHE A 247 -14.75 -3.79 7.51
C PHE A 247 -13.33 -3.36 7.11
N ILE A 248 -12.39 -4.29 7.18
CA ILE A 248 -11.06 -4.16 6.61
C ILE A 248 -10.87 -5.26 5.55
N PHE A 249 -10.35 -4.89 4.38
CA PHE A 249 -9.70 -5.81 3.45
C PHE A 249 -8.19 -5.60 3.54
N ALA A 250 -7.47 -6.64 3.93
CA ALA A 250 -6.03 -6.57 4.13
C ALA A 250 -5.32 -7.67 3.34
N HIS A 251 -4.20 -7.33 2.69
CA HIS A 251 -3.47 -8.24 1.80
C HIS A 251 -2.01 -8.38 2.21
N SER A 252 -1.46 -9.59 2.10
CA SER A 252 -0.04 -9.89 2.31
C SER A 252 0.43 -9.56 3.74
N LEU A 253 1.32 -8.58 3.92
CA LEU A 253 1.71 -8.05 5.23
C LEU A 253 0.57 -7.26 5.89
N GLY A 254 -0.39 -6.78 5.11
CA GLY A 254 -1.50 -5.95 5.59
C GLY A 254 -2.28 -6.52 6.78
N PRO A 255 -2.62 -7.83 6.85
CA PRO A 255 -3.29 -8.42 8.00
C PRO A 255 -2.48 -8.37 9.31
N LEU A 256 -1.15 -8.35 9.24
CA LEU A 256 -0.29 -8.14 10.42
C LEU A 256 -0.46 -6.72 10.94
N VAL A 257 -0.42 -5.73 10.04
CA VAL A 257 -0.68 -4.32 10.40
C VAL A 257 -2.13 -4.15 10.85
N ALA A 258 -3.10 -4.80 10.17
CA ALA A 258 -4.50 -4.76 10.54
C ALA A 258 -4.75 -5.30 11.95
N SER A 259 -3.98 -6.31 12.41
CA SER A 259 -4.07 -6.82 13.78
C SER A 259 -3.78 -5.75 14.84
N LEU A 260 -2.87 -4.81 14.54
CA LEU A 260 -2.61 -3.63 15.38
C LEU A 260 -3.75 -2.59 15.31
N VAL A 261 -4.42 -2.51 14.16
CA VAL A 261 -5.51 -1.54 13.94
C VAL A 261 -6.76 -1.97 14.71
N VAL A 262 -7.17 -3.23 14.59
CA VAL A 262 -8.44 -3.74 15.18
C VAL A 262 -8.43 -3.74 16.70
N THR A 263 -7.25 -3.76 17.33
CA THR A 263 -7.09 -3.62 18.78
C THR A 263 -7.26 -2.17 19.26
N GLN A 264 -7.19 -1.18 18.36
CA GLN A 264 -7.27 0.25 18.68
C GLN A 264 -8.58 0.89 18.20
N GLU A 265 -9.17 0.36 17.13
CA GLU A 265 -10.40 0.89 16.53
C GLU A 265 -11.29 -0.28 16.10
N PRO A 266 -12.46 -0.47 16.73
CA PRO A 266 -13.35 -1.59 16.42
C PRO A 266 -13.81 -1.57 14.95
N VAL A 267 -13.83 -2.75 14.33
CA VAL A 267 -14.42 -3.00 13.00
C VAL A 267 -15.40 -4.15 13.07
N HIS A 268 -16.27 -4.27 12.07
CA HIS A 268 -17.28 -5.32 12.03
C HIS A 268 -16.72 -6.67 11.61
N GLY A 269 -15.68 -6.69 10.78
CA GLY A 269 -14.97 -7.89 10.33
C GLY A 269 -13.76 -7.55 9.47
N LEU A 270 -12.99 -8.60 9.13
CA LEU A 270 -11.75 -8.45 8.38
C LEU A 270 -11.61 -9.58 7.35
N VAL A 271 -11.22 -9.22 6.13
CA VAL A 271 -10.74 -10.15 5.10
C VAL A 271 -9.22 -10.10 5.07
N ALA A 272 -8.57 -11.22 5.33
CA ALA A 272 -7.12 -11.41 5.29
C ALA A 272 -6.75 -12.27 4.08
N ALA A 273 -6.23 -11.66 3.03
CA ALA A 273 -5.85 -12.35 1.80
C ALA A 273 -4.34 -12.54 1.71
N GLU A 274 -3.90 -13.74 1.29
CA GLU A 274 -2.51 -14.08 1.01
C GLU A 274 -1.55 -13.68 2.14
N THR A 275 -1.78 -14.17 3.37
CA THR A 275 -1.07 -13.74 4.58
C THR A 275 -0.46 -14.89 5.37
N ILE A 276 0.17 -14.57 6.49
CA ILE A 276 0.85 -15.51 7.37
C ILE A 276 0.21 -15.57 8.75
N GLY A 277 0.40 -16.69 9.45
CA GLY A 277 -0.08 -16.90 10.81
C GLY A 277 1.04 -17.01 11.86
N ARG A 278 2.27 -17.26 11.45
CA ARG A 278 3.45 -17.35 12.33
C ARG A 278 4.17 -16.00 12.44
N SER A 279 5.16 -15.91 13.32
CA SER A 279 6.06 -14.76 13.38
C SER A 279 6.79 -14.57 12.04
N TRP A 280 7.19 -13.36 11.70
CA TRP A 280 7.94 -13.10 10.47
C TRP A 280 9.25 -13.89 10.43
N TYR A 281 9.88 -14.11 11.59
CA TYR A 281 11.07 -14.94 11.69
C TYR A 281 10.81 -16.38 11.23
N GLU A 282 9.80 -17.05 11.80
CA GLU A 282 9.45 -18.44 11.46
C GLU A 282 9.01 -18.57 10.01
N TYR A 283 8.13 -17.67 9.57
CA TYR A 283 7.67 -17.59 8.19
C TYR A 283 8.83 -17.46 7.20
N SER A 284 9.81 -16.58 7.48
CA SER A 284 10.93 -16.34 6.55
C SER A 284 11.78 -17.61 6.33
N LEU A 285 11.97 -18.43 7.37
CA LEU A 285 12.69 -19.70 7.26
C LEU A 285 11.91 -20.74 6.43
N GLU A 286 10.60 -20.85 6.68
CA GLU A 286 9.71 -21.72 5.90
C GLU A 286 9.67 -21.29 4.44
N ASN A 287 9.54 -19.99 4.19
CA ASN A 287 9.44 -19.44 2.85
C ASN A 287 10.70 -19.71 2.02
N VAL A 288 11.90 -19.52 2.59
CA VAL A 288 13.17 -19.89 1.93
C VAL A 288 13.19 -21.39 1.62
N ARG A 289 12.89 -22.24 2.59
CA ARG A 289 12.87 -23.71 2.39
C ARG A 289 11.94 -24.09 1.25
N ARG A 290 10.75 -23.54 1.21
CA ARG A 290 9.72 -23.88 0.24
C ARG A 290 10.05 -23.37 -1.15
N GLN A 291 10.50 -22.11 -1.26
CA GLN A 291 10.80 -21.53 -2.57
C GLN A 291 12.05 -22.15 -3.21
N SER A 292 13.12 -22.40 -2.45
CA SER A 292 14.34 -23.04 -2.98
C SER A 292 14.05 -24.47 -3.46
N ALA A 293 13.27 -25.22 -2.71
CA ALA A 293 12.82 -26.56 -3.15
C ALA A 293 11.93 -26.49 -4.39
N LEU A 294 11.05 -25.48 -4.48
CA LEU A 294 10.13 -25.30 -5.61
C LEU A 294 10.86 -24.99 -6.92
N ILE A 295 11.95 -24.25 -6.89
CA ILE A 295 12.80 -23.99 -8.07
C ILE A 295 13.76 -25.14 -8.42
N GLY A 296 13.72 -26.24 -7.65
CA GLY A 296 14.45 -27.46 -7.94
C GLY A 296 15.85 -27.55 -7.34
N GLU A 297 16.14 -26.76 -6.33
CA GLU A 297 17.43 -26.86 -5.65
C GLU A 297 17.56 -28.19 -4.88
N PRO A 298 18.75 -28.81 -4.87
CA PRO A 298 19.01 -30.02 -4.07
C PRO A 298 18.77 -29.77 -2.58
N PHE A 299 18.18 -30.72 -1.88
CA PHE A 299 17.78 -30.56 -0.47
C PHE A 299 18.95 -30.25 0.48
N ASP A 300 20.16 -30.68 0.19
CA ASP A 300 21.37 -30.33 0.95
C ASP A 300 21.72 -28.82 0.78
N GLN A 301 21.51 -28.26 -0.40
CA GLN A 301 21.64 -26.82 -0.65
C GLN A 301 20.51 -26.04 0.03
N VAL A 302 19.25 -26.48 -0.10
CA VAL A 302 18.11 -25.89 0.61
C VAL A 302 18.38 -25.85 2.13
N ASP A 303 18.91 -26.94 2.72
CA ASP A 303 19.26 -26.94 4.15
C ASP A 303 20.37 -25.95 4.50
N ALA A 304 21.36 -25.79 3.63
CA ALA A 304 22.45 -24.83 3.84
C ALA A 304 21.91 -23.37 3.76
N GLU A 305 21.03 -23.09 2.80
CA GLU A 305 20.40 -21.77 2.64
C GLU A 305 19.51 -21.40 3.84
N VAL A 306 18.66 -22.33 4.29
CA VAL A 306 17.81 -22.09 5.46
C VAL A 306 18.64 -21.81 6.70
N ARG A 307 19.75 -22.55 6.91
CA ARG A 307 20.64 -22.30 8.07
C ARG A 307 21.31 -20.93 7.98
N ALA A 308 21.79 -20.54 6.80
CA ALA A 308 22.42 -19.25 6.63
C ALA A 308 21.38 -18.11 6.75
N HIS A 309 20.17 -18.30 6.20
CA HIS A 309 19.05 -17.35 6.40
C HIS A 309 18.68 -17.24 7.89
N ALA A 310 18.66 -18.35 8.65
CA ALA A 310 18.36 -18.35 10.07
C ALA A 310 19.38 -17.51 10.88
N ILE A 311 20.65 -17.52 10.50
CA ILE A 311 21.67 -16.64 11.10
C ILE A 311 21.31 -15.17 10.85
N CYS A 312 21.10 -14.80 9.59
CA CYS A 312 20.74 -13.43 9.21
C CYS A 312 19.47 -12.96 9.92
N ALA A 313 18.42 -13.78 9.89
CA ALA A 313 17.14 -13.48 10.51
C ALA A 313 17.24 -13.38 12.05
N SER A 314 18.11 -14.19 12.67
CA SER A 314 18.36 -14.11 14.13
C SER A 314 19.00 -12.78 14.51
N HIS A 315 20.04 -12.33 13.78
CA HIS A 315 20.66 -11.04 14.00
C HIS A 315 19.65 -9.90 13.82
N PHE A 316 18.85 -9.97 12.75
CA PHE A 316 17.92 -8.90 12.42
C PHE A 316 16.68 -8.84 13.32
N PHE A 317 15.97 -9.97 13.49
CA PHE A 317 14.67 -10.03 14.20
C PHE A 317 14.79 -10.30 15.68
N LEU A 318 15.75 -11.13 16.12
CA LEU A 318 15.85 -11.51 17.54
C LEU A 318 16.83 -10.64 18.32
N GLN A 319 17.90 -10.15 17.65
CA GLN A 319 18.90 -9.27 18.26
C GLN A 319 18.68 -7.80 17.90
N HIS A 320 17.76 -7.50 17.00
CA HIS A 320 17.41 -6.14 16.51
C HIS A 320 18.62 -5.36 15.97
N GLU A 321 19.56 -6.05 15.35
CA GLU A 321 20.68 -5.39 14.71
C GLU A 321 20.23 -4.55 13.50
N PRO A 322 20.91 -3.43 13.21
CA PRO A 322 20.61 -2.59 12.05
C PRO A 322 20.80 -3.37 10.73
N ALA A 323 19.96 -3.09 9.73
CA ALA A 323 20.02 -3.75 8.41
C ALA A 323 21.41 -3.64 7.77
N ASP A 324 22.08 -2.48 7.90
CA ASP A 324 23.43 -2.27 7.36
C ASP A 324 24.48 -3.18 8.01
N ASP A 325 24.34 -3.51 9.29
CA ASP A 325 25.28 -4.39 9.98
C ASP A 325 24.99 -5.85 9.64
N VAL A 326 23.72 -6.25 9.60
CA VAL A 326 23.32 -7.59 9.15
C VAL A 326 23.76 -7.84 7.70
N SER A 327 23.63 -6.87 6.82
CA SER A 327 24.05 -7.00 5.41
C SER A 327 25.56 -7.25 5.25
N LYS A 328 26.39 -6.84 6.20
CA LYS A 328 27.85 -7.08 6.20
C LYS A 328 28.24 -8.51 6.60
N LEU A 329 27.30 -9.30 7.16
CA LEU A 329 27.57 -10.70 7.54
C LEU A 329 27.73 -11.61 6.32
N GLY A 330 27.25 -11.19 5.14
CA GLY A 330 27.43 -11.92 3.88
C GLY A 330 26.32 -11.59 2.87
N GLU A 331 26.54 -12.05 1.62
CA GLU A 331 25.64 -11.75 0.49
C GLU A 331 24.20 -12.21 0.76
N GLN A 332 24.03 -13.40 1.36
CA GLN A 332 22.71 -13.93 1.69
C GLN A 332 21.94 -13.05 2.71
N CYS A 333 22.66 -12.46 3.68
CA CYS A 333 22.06 -11.52 4.61
C CYS A 333 21.70 -10.20 3.91
N ALA A 334 22.54 -9.74 2.99
CA ALA A 334 22.26 -8.57 2.18
C ALA A 334 21.02 -8.81 1.27
N ASP A 335 20.89 -10.02 0.68
CA ASP A 335 19.72 -10.39 -0.12
C ASP A 335 18.44 -10.42 0.73
N MET A 336 18.50 -10.98 1.93
CA MET A 336 17.39 -10.95 2.88
C MET A 336 16.95 -9.50 3.15
N ILE A 337 17.86 -8.60 3.45
CA ILE A 337 17.53 -7.19 3.71
C ILE A 337 16.96 -6.52 2.45
N ARG A 338 17.53 -6.77 1.27
CA ARG A 338 17.00 -6.25 -0.01
C ARG A 338 15.55 -6.72 -0.28
N SER A 339 15.19 -7.92 0.15
CA SER A 339 13.84 -8.46 -0.03
C SER A 339 12.75 -7.68 0.70
N TYR A 340 13.11 -6.86 1.69
CA TYR A 340 12.17 -6.01 2.42
C TYR A 340 11.80 -4.71 1.66
N ALA A 341 12.16 -4.60 0.39
CA ALA A 341 11.73 -3.52 -0.51
C ALA A 341 12.01 -2.10 0.03
N GLY A 342 13.14 -1.92 0.71
CA GLY A 342 13.55 -0.63 1.28
C GLY A 342 12.81 -0.22 2.55
N MET A 343 12.00 -1.10 3.14
CA MET A 343 11.34 -0.81 4.42
C MET A 343 12.38 -0.63 5.53
N PRO A 344 12.18 0.33 6.46
CA PRO A 344 13.10 0.58 7.54
C PRO A 344 13.31 -0.62 8.45
N SER A 345 14.53 -0.78 9.01
CA SER A 345 14.83 -1.85 9.96
C SER A 345 13.80 -1.93 11.09
N LEU A 346 13.52 -0.80 11.74
CA LEU A 346 12.58 -0.75 12.86
C LEU A 346 11.15 -1.17 12.44
N TYR A 347 10.72 -0.85 11.21
CA TYR A 347 9.43 -1.31 10.69
C TYR A 347 9.37 -2.83 10.65
N MET A 348 10.37 -3.46 10.01
CA MET A 348 10.41 -4.92 9.86
C MET A 348 10.62 -5.63 11.20
N GLN A 349 11.43 -5.07 12.10
CA GLN A 349 11.62 -5.59 13.46
C GLN A 349 10.33 -5.54 14.27
N GLN A 350 9.57 -4.44 14.20
CA GLN A 350 8.24 -4.37 14.83
C GLN A 350 7.27 -5.42 14.27
N ILE A 351 7.31 -5.69 12.95
CA ILE A 351 6.53 -6.78 12.35
C ILE A 351 7.01 -8.15 12.88
N GLY A 352 8.34 -8.34 13.01
CA GLY A 352 8.93 -9.56 13.57
C GLY A 352 8.54 -9.81 15.04
N ASP A 353 8.39 -8.76 15.81
CA ASP A 353 8.02 -8.79 17.24
C ASP A 353 6.53 -9.06 17.48
N LEU A 354 5.69 -8.97 16.42
CA LEU A 354 4.26 -9.17 16.58
C LEU A 354 3.93 -10.60 17.01
N SER A 355 3.30 -10.71 18.15
CA SER A 355 2.65 -11.95 18.55
C SER A 355 1.21 -11.95 18.03
N LEU A 356 0.98 -12.56 16.87
CA LEU A 356 -0.36 -12.66 16.27
C LEU A 356 -1.36 -13.30 17.24
N ALA A 357 -0.94 -14.31 18.01
CA ALA A 357 -1.78 -14.90 19.03
C ALA A 357 -2.25 -13.89 20.11
N LYS A 358 -1.37 -12.96 20.54
CA LYS A 358 -1.77 -11.89 21.48
C LYS A 358 -2.73 -10.90 20.84
N GLN A 359 -2.49 -10.52 19.58
CA GLN A 359 -3.35 -9.58 18.86
C GLN A 359 -4.76 -10.17 18.70
N TRP A 360 -4.85 -11.37 18.15
CA TRP A 360 -6.13 -12.02 17.88
C TRP A 360 -6.88 -12.48 19.14
N LYS A 361 -6.19 -12.72 20.25
CA LYS A 361 -6.85 -12.92 21.54
C LYS A 361 -7.70 -11.72 21.96
N SER A 362 -7.29 -10.52 21.58
CA SER A 362 -7.95 -9.26 21.95
C SER A 362 -9.00 -8.79 20.92
N ALA A 363 -9.05 -9.41 19.74
CA ALA A 363 -9.90 -9.01 18.62
C ALA A 363 -10.99 -10.06 18.35
N ASP A 364 -12.16 -9.92 19.00
CA ASP A 364 -13.33 -10.80 18.78
C ASP A 364 -14.17 -10.26 17.60
N ILE A 365 -13.66 -10.48 16.38
CA ILE A 365 -14.35 -10.10 15.13
C ILE A 365 -14.37 -11.27 14.15
N PRO A 366 -15.37 -11.35 13.24
CA PRO A 366 -15.33 -12.29 12.12
C PRO A 366 -14.12 -12.04 11.20
N VAL A 367 -13.43 -13.11 10.78
CA VAL A 367 -12.30 -13.04 9.87
C VAL A 367 -12.45 -14.06 8.75
N LEU A 368 -12.33 -13.60 7.50
CA LEU A 368 -12.15 -14.48 6.34
C LEU A 368 -10.67 -14.53 5.98
N VAL A 369 -10.08 -15.71 5.92
CA VAL A 369 -8.72 -15.93 5.45
C VAL A 369 -8.78 -16.55 4.06
N ILE A 370 -8.16 -15.89 3.07
CA ILE A 370 -8.11 -16.33 1.67
C ILE A 370 -6.67 -16.68 1.31
N TYR A 371 -6.48 -17.82 0.66
CA TYR A 371 -5.22 -18.28 0.11
C TYR A 371 -5.38 -18.76 -1.32
N GLY A 372 -4.47 -18.36 -2.20
CA GLY A 372 -4.37 -18.83 -3.58
C GLY A 372 -3.32 -19.92 -3.74
N THR A 373 -3.70 -21.05 -4.37
CA THR A 373 -2.81 -22.21 -4.45
C THR A 373 -1.55 -22.00 -5.27
N SER A 374 -1.52 -20.97 -6.11
CA SER A 374 -0.35 -20.58 -6.90
C SER A 374 0.45 -19.42 -6.28
N ASP A 375 0.16 -19.07 -5.01
CA ASP A 375 0.96 -18.09 -4.26
C ASP A 375 2.22 -18.75 -3.64
N PRO A 376 3.44 -18.41 -4.10
CA PRO A 376 4.66 -18.86 -3.46
C PRO A 376 5.12 -17.94 -2.32
N ALA A 377 4.55 -16.74 -2.17
CA ALA A 377 4.94 -15.81 -1.11
C ALA A 377 4.41 -16.25 0.26
N THR A 378 3.21 -16.85 0.29
CA THR A 378 2.62 -17.41 1.52
C THR A 378 2.34 -18.92 1.35
N SER A 379 1.64 -19.52 2.29
CA SER A 379 1.27 -20.95 2.19
C SER A 379 -0.10 -21.24 2.79
N ALA A 380 -0.68 -22.37 2.36
CA ALA A 380 -1.92 -22.86 2.95
C ALA A 380 -1.77 -23.13 4.46
N ASP A 381 -0.60 -23.61 4.90
CA ASP A 381 -0.34 -23.89 6.31
C ASP A 381 -0.30 -22.62 7.16
N GLU A 382 0.31 -21.52 6.64
CA GLU A 382 0.30 -20.22 7.30
C GLU A 382 -1.13 -19.68 7.46
N SER A 383 -1.92 -19.76 6.39
CA SER A 383 -3.31 -19.28 6.38
C SER A 383 -4.21 -20.10 7.32
N ARG A 384 -4.08 -21.44 7.32
CA ARG A 384 -4.84 -22.32 8.22
C ARG A 384 -4.42 -22.10 9.67
N TYR A 385 -3.13 -21.93 9.94
CA TYR A 385 -2.62 -21.65 11.29
C TYR A 385 -3.17 -20.32 11.83
N LEU A 386 -3.33 -19.29 11.01
CA LEU A 386 -3.99 -18.05 11.42
C LEU A 386 -5.46 -18.29 11.84
N VAL A 387 -6.19 -19.10 11.07
CA VAL A 387 -7.57 -19.51 11.41
C VAL A 387 -7.61 -20.28 12.74
N GLU A 388 -6.68 -21.20 12.96
CA GLU A 388 -6.56 -21.95 14.23
C GLU A 388 -6.28 -21.02 15.41
N ILE A 389 -5.39 -20.06 15.28
CA ILE A 389 -5.10 -19.04 16.30
C ILE A 389 -6.39 -18.30 16.68
N ILE A 390 -7.08 -17.74 15.69
CA ILE A 390 -8.28 -16.94 15.95
C ILE A 390 -9.37 -17.82 16.61
N ASN A 391 -9.64 -18.97 16.05
CA ASN A 391 -10.68 -19.88 16.56
C ASN A 391 -10.33 -20.51 17.92
N SER A 392 -9.08 -20.56 18.29
CA SER A 392 -8.67 -21.02 19.64
C SER A 392 -9.11 -20.06 20.74
N PHE A 393 -9.19 -18.77 20.45
CA PHE A 393 -9.66 -17.73 21.37
C PHE A 393 -11.15 -17.40 21.18
N HIS A 394 -11.60 -17.41 19.93
CA HIS A 394 -12.94 -17.00 19.51
C HIS A 394 -13.54 -18.05 18.56
N PRO A 395 -14.10 -19.16 19.10
CA PRO A 395 -14.56 -20.28 18.29
C PRO A 395 -15.57 -19.85 17.19
N GLY A 396 -15.29 -20.26 15.95
CA GLY A 396 -16.14 -19.96 14.78
C GLY A 396 -16.00 -18.54 14.21
N ARG A 397 -15.08 -17.73 14.71
CA ARG A 397 -14.86 -16.38 14.19
C ARG A 397 -14.05 -16.35 12.91
N ALA A 398 -13.18 -17.30 12.67
CA ALA A 398 -12.37 -17.35 11.45
C ALA A 398 -12.83 -18.47 10.52
N SER A 399 -12.92 -18.17 9.24
CA SER A 399 -13.14 -19.10 8.14
C SER A 399 -12.00 -19.06 7.13
N TYR A 400 -11.78 -20.15 6.41
CA TYR A 400 -10.72 -20.32 5.41
C TYR A 400 -11.31 -20.62 4.05
N VAL A 401 -10.80 -19.98 3.02
CA VAL A 401 -11.11 -20.25 1.62
C VAL A 401 -9.81 -20.39 0.83
N GLU A 402 -9.72 -21.44 0.03
CA GLU A 402 -8.61 -21.70 -0.87
C GLU A 402 -9.07 -21.51 -2.31
N LEU A 403 -8.34 -20.68 -3.08
CA LEU A 403 -8.66 -20.35 -4.47
C LEU A 403 -7.67 -21.05 -5.41
N PRO A 404 -8.12 -22.04 -6.20
CA PRO A 404 -7.25 -22.78 -7.10
C PRO A 404 -6.64 -21.88 -8.17
N GLY A 405 -5.31 -21.92 -8.32
CA GLY A 405 -4.58 -21.19 -9.37
C GLY A 405 -4.37 -19.70 -9.11
N MET A 406 -4.93 -19.13 -8.04
CA MET A 406 -4.69 -17.72 -7.71
C MET A 406 -3.26 -17.55 -7.14
N GLY A 407 -2.53 -16.56 -7.64
CA GLY A 407 -1.23 -16.14 -7.13
C GLY A 407 -1.31 -14.95 -6.20
N HIS A 408 -0.17 -14.56 -5.63
CA HIS A 408 -0.06 -13.47 -4.64
C HIS A 408 -0.58 -12.11 -5.12
N ASP A 409 -0.61 -11.85 -6.41
CA ASP A 409 -1.07 -10.63 -7.07
C ASP A 409 -2.52 -10.69 -7.55
N PHE A 410 -3.27 -11.71 -7.10
CA PHE A 410 -4.64 -12.03 -7.51
C PHE A 410 -4.80 -12.38 -9.00
N ALA A 411 -3.72 -12.69 -9.70
CA ALA A 411 -3.79 -13.22 -11.05
C ALA A 411 -3.71 -14.75 -11.06
N ARG A 412 -4.15 -15.39 -12.15
CA ARG A 412 -4.16 -16.85 -12.30
C ARG A 412 -2.84 -17.35 -12.86
N TYR A 413 -2.35 -18.43 -12.24
CA TYR A 413 -1.14 -19.16 -12.63
C TYR A 413 -1.40 -20.66 -12.55
N ASP A 414 -0.75 -21.45 -13.43
CA ASP A 414 -0.86 -22.89 -13.39
C ASP A 414 -0.16 -23.51 -12.16
N SER A 415 0.81 -22.79 -11.57
CA SER A 415 1.56 -23.24 -10.40
C SER A 415 2.31 -22.11 -9.70
N GLN A 416 2.76 -22.37 -8.45
CA GLN A 416 3.68 -21.48 -7.72
C GLN A 416 5.01 -21.27 -8.48
N LEU A 417 5.52 -22.30 -9.15
CA LEU A 417 6.75 -22.19 -9.94
C LEU A 417 6.57 -21.22 -11.11
N GLU A 418 5.44 -21.27 -11.78
CA GLU A 418 5.13 -20.32 -12.85
C GLU A 418 5.09 -18.89 -12.31
N PHE A 419 4.44 -18.67 -11.17
CA PHE A 419 4.46 -17.36 -10.53
C PHE A 419 5.89 -16.87 -10.26
N LEU A 420 6.78 -17.70 -9.69
CA LEU A 420 8.17 -17.32 -9.42
C LEU A 420 8.96 -17.02 -10.70
N THR A 421 8.68 -17.75 -11.77
CA THR A 421 9.41 -17.64 -13.05
C THR A 421 8.75 -16.71 -14.07
N ARG A 422 7.59 -16.11 -13.77
CA ARG A 422 6.79 -15.28 -14.71
C ARG A 422 7.58 -14.17 -15.41
N ARG A 423 8.62 -13.64 -14.76
CA ARG A 423 9.49 -12.62 -15.37
C ARG A 423 10.29 -13.15 -16.56
N LYS A 424 10.47 -14.48 -16.69
CA LYS A 424 11.15 -15.10 -17.82
C LYS A 424 10.24 -15.18 -19.06
N GLU A 425 8.92 -15.09 -18.86
CA GLU A 425 7.89 -15.12 -19.91
C GLU A 425 7.00 -13.87 -19.85
N PRO A 426 7.55 -12.67 -20.09
CA PRO A 426 6.85 -11.40 -19.82
C PRO A 426 5.61 -11.17 -20.70
N ASN A 427 5.46 -11.94 -21.78
CA ASN A 427 4.33 -11.84 -22.70
C ASN A 427 3.23 -12.89 -22.43
N LYS A 428 3.42 -13.81 -21.48
CA LYS A 428 2.38 -14.75 -21.07
C LYS A 428 1.32 -14.00 -20.28
N PRO A 429 0.03 -14.01 -20.70
CA PRO A 429 -1.02 -13.31 -19.97
C PRO A 429 -1.38 -14.07 -18.70
N HIS A 430 -1.49 -13.35 -17.60
CA HIS A 430 -2.02 -13.87 -16.33
C HIS A 430 -3.28 -13.07 -16.01
N PRO A 431 -4.47 -13.58 -16.35
CA PRO A 431 -5.73 -12.88 -16.10
C PRO A 431 -5.98 -12.76 -14.61
N TYR A 432 -6.64 -11.69 -14.23
CA TYR A 432 -7.10 -11.50 -12.86
C TYR A 432 -8.06 -12.63 -12.44
N ASP A 433 -7.99 -13.06 -11.19
CA ASP A 433 -8.90 -14.09 -10.66
C ASP A 433 -10.15 -13.44 -10.06
N ASP A 434 -11.21 -13.35 -10.86
CA ASP A 434 -12.48 -12.76 -10.41
C ASP A 434 -13.14 -13.54 -9.27
N GLU A 435 -12.72 -14.79 -8.99
CA GLU A 435 -13.27 -15.59 -7.89
C GLU A 435 -12.95 -14.97 -6.52
N VAL A 436 -11.79 -14.32 -6.36
CA VAL A 436 -11.47 -13.61 -5.12
C VAL A 436 -12.47 -12.48 -4.84
N VAL A 437 -12.92 -11.77 -5.87
CA VAL A 437 -13.93 -10.72 -5.75
C VAL A 437 -15.27 -11.32 -5.30
N ALA A 438 -15.67 -12.43 -5.92
CA ALA A 438 -16.93 -13.11 -5.59
C ALA A 438 -16.94 -13.62 -4.14
N VAL A 439 -15.83 -14.21 -3.67
CA VAL A 439 -15.66 -14.69 -2.30
C VAL A 439 -15.71 -13.55 -1.29
N VAL A 440 -14.99 -12.45 -1.56
CA VAL A 440 -14.98 -11.26 -0.70
C VAL A 440 -16.38 -10.66 -0.58
N LEU A 441 -17.07 -10.44 -1.71
CA LEU A 441 -18.42 -9.86 -1.72
C LEU A 441 -19.43 -10.77 -1.01
N LYS A 442 -19.37 -12.08 -1.27
CA LYS A 442 -20.24 -13.03 -0.60
C LYS A 442 -20.09 -12.95 0.92
N TRP A 443 -18.86 -13.03 1.40
CA TRP A 443 -18.58 -13.00 2.83
C TRP A 443 -19.01 -11.68 3.48
N LEU A 444 -18.71 -10.54 2.86
CA LEU A 444 -19.11 -9.22 3.35
C LEU A 444 -20.65 -9.11 3.45
N ASN A 445 -21.40 -9.60 2.44
CA ASN A 445 -22.86 -9.55 2.43
C ASN A 445 -23.50 -10.51 3.47
N GLU A 446 -22.82 -11.59 3.84
CA GLU A 446 -23.27 -12.52 4.89
C GLU A 446 -23.07 -11.94 6.31
N HIS A 447 -22.23 -10.92 6.45
CA HIS A 447 -21.90 -10.26 7.71
C HIS A 447 -22.38 -8.81 7.80
N PHE A 448 -23.20 -8.37 6.83
CA PHE A 448 -23.77 -7.03 6.78
C PHE A 448 -25.26 -7.00 7.14
#